data_8b616bcd0e4edb3ce32044a54468e848
#
_entry.id   8b616bcd0e4edb3ce32044a54468e848
#
_cell.length_a   1.000
_cell.length_b   1.000
_cell.length_c   1.000
_cell.angle_alpha   90.00
_cell.angle_beta   90.00
_cell.angle_gamma   90.00
#
_symmetry.space_group_name_H-M   'P 1'
#
loop_
_entity.id
_entity.type
_entity.pdbx_description
1 polymer ?
#
loop_
_entity_poly.entity_id
_entity_poly.type
_entity_poly.pdbx_seq_one_letter_code
_entity_poly.pdbx_strand_id
1 'polypeptide(L)'
;MRPVRDRRREAAALYVYPEHLRGEIEALPRAPGVYTFLGDEGDVLPLYIGKSVDIRGRVMDHLRTPEEARLLRQSRRITHVRTAGDIGAQLLEAQLIKASHPLYNRKLRRTTRQFSLQLHRGVVSVVNSAELDPARASTLYGLHSSPRAAMSALRRIADDHRLCYTLLGIERGTPGRPCFRAMLRQCAGACHGGESRGEHEERLRRVLEDRQVVAWPFAGAVALEERGADMRQYHVVRDWQYLGSATTLTAARRIRGQVGQFDRDAYRILQTPVLGGLHRIVPLAA
;
A
#
# COMPACT_ATOMS: atom_id res chain seq x y z
N MET A 1 -12.17 26.69 -5.58
CA MET A 1 -12.26 25.30 -6.10
C MET A 1 -13.51 25.20 -6.95
N ARG A 2 -13.41 25.01 -8.29
CA ARG A 2 -14.59 24.82 -9.15
C ARG A 2 -15.30 23.51 -8.77
N PRO A 3 -16.63 23.47 -8.71
CA PRO A 3 -17.37 22.29 -8.31
C PRO A 3 -17.14 21.11 -9.25
N VAL A 4 -17.15 19.89 -8.70
CA VAL A 4 -16.85 18.63 -9.42
C VAL A 4 -17.71 18.41 -10.67
N ARG A 5 -18.94 18.92 -10.70
CA ARG A 5 -19.85 18.87 -11.87
C ARG A 5 -19.34 19.63 -13.10
N ASP A 6 -18.62 20.73 -12.90
CA ASP A 6 -18.10 21.57 -13.99
C ASP A 6 -16.91 20.88 -14.71
N ARG A 7 -16.07 20.21 -13.97
CA ARG A 7 -14.91 19.47 -14.53
C ARG A 7 -15.31 18.29 -15.42
N ARG A 8 -16.40 17.60 -15.10
CA ARG A 8 -16.91 16.49 -15.92
C ARG A 8 -17.51 16.98 -17.24
N ARG A 9 -18.22 18.10 -17.23
CA ARG A 9 -18.76 18.73 -18.46
C ARG A 9 -17.65 19.25 -19.37
N GLU A 10 -16.62 19.92 -18.81
CA GLU A 10 -15.45 20.35 -19.57
C GLU A 10 -14.67 19.17 -20.16
N ALA A 11 -14.51 18.06 -19.42
CA ALA A 11 -13.85 16.86 -19.92
C ALA A 11 -14.64 16.18 -21.04
N ALA A 12 -15.96 16.09 -20.93
CA ALA A 12 -16.82 15.53 -21.97
C ALA A 12 -16.83 16.38 -23.25
N ALA A 13 -16.76 17.71 -23.14
CA ALA A 13 -16.68 18.62 -24.28
C ALA A 13 -15.34 18.54 -25.04
N LEU A 14 -14.29 18.05 -24.39
CA LEU A 14 -12.94 17.89 -24.96
C LEU A 14 -12.66 16.46 -25.42
N TYR A 15 -13.58 15.53 -25.16
CA TYR A 15 -13.37 14.13 -25.52
C TYR A 15 -13.57 13.93 -27.02
N VAL A 16 -12.54 13.40 -27.65
CA VAL A 16 -12.54 12.85 -29.01
C VAL A 16 -11.98 11.46 -28.89
N TYR A 17 -12.65 10.48 -29.50
CA TYR A 17 -12.17 9.12 -29.51
C TYR A 17 -10.77 9.07 -30.17
N PRO A 18 -9.77 8.47 -29.51
CA PRO A 18 -8.39 8.52 -29.99
C PRO A 18 -8.10 7.46 -31.06
N GLU A 19 -8.63 7.65 -32.26
CA GLU A 19 -8.46 6.74 -33.40
C GLU A 19 -6.98 6.43 -33.71
N HIS A 20 -6.08 7.39 -33.44
CA HIS A 20 -4.65 7.24 -33.63
C HIS A 20 -4.00 6.14 -32.75
N LEU A 21 -4.66 5.72 -31.66
CA LEU A 21 -4.19 4.63 -30.79
C LEU A 21 -4.75 3.26 -31.17
N ARG A 22 -5.57 3.15 -32.20
CA ARG A 22 -6.28 1.92 -32.56
C ARG A 22 -5.32 0.77 -32.87
N GLY A 23 -4.29 1.02 -33.66
CA GLY A 23 -3.28 0.01 -33.99
C GLY A 23 -2.49 -0.49 -32.76
N GLU A 24 -2.17 0.43 -31.85
CA GLU A 24 -1.50 0.09 -30.60
C GLU A 24 -2.35 -0.85 -29.73
N ILE A 25 -3.67 -0.64 -29.70
CA ILE A 25 -4.60 -1.44 -28.88
C ILE A 25 -4.79 -2.83 -29.47
N GLU A 26 -4.84 -2.95 -30.80
CA GLU A 26 -4.99 -4.23 -31.48
C GLU A 26 -3.81 -5.17 -31.16
N ALA A 27 -2.62 -4.62 -30.93
CA ALA A 27 -1.41 -5.35 -30.54
C ALA A 27 -1.37 -5.74 -29.04
N LEU A 28 -2.23 -5.18 -28.20
CA LEU A 28 -2.22 -5.49 -26.76
C LEU A 28 -2.76 -6.88 -26.44
N PRO A 29 -2.14 -7.62 -25.50
CA PRO A 29 -2.60 -8.94 -25.10
C PRO A 29 -3.81 -8.86 -24.16
N ARG A 30 -4.65 -9.91 -24.21
CA ARG A 30 -5.66 -10.20 -23.17
C ARG A 30 -5.02 -11.07 -22.08
N ALA A 31 -4.16 -10.45 -21.29
CA ALA A 31 -3.37 -11.13 -20.27
C ALA A 31 -3.04 -10.17 -19.11
N PRO A 32 -2.68 -10.71 -17.93
CA PRO A 32 -2.21 -9.90 -16.82
C PRO A 32 -0.91 -9.15 -17.14
N GLY A 33 -0.80 -7.95 -16.58
CA GLY A 33 0.43 -7.17 -16.66
C GLY A 33 0.24 -5.68 -16.43
N VAL A 34 1.24 -4.93 -16.84
CA VAL A 34 1.32 -3.46 -16.72
C VAL A 34 1.35 -2.86 -18.11
N TYR A 35 0.62 -1.78 -18.31
CA TYR A 35 0.62 -1.00 -19.55
C TYR A 35 1.06 0.44 -19.24
N THR A 36 1.67 1.07 -20.22
CA THR A 36 2.21 2.43 -20.10
C THR A 36 1.78 3.26 -21.30
N PHE A 37 1.10 4.38 -21.03
CA PHE A 37 0.82 5.42 -22.03
C PHE A 37 2.04 6.34 -22.13
N LEU A 38 2.54 6.52 -23.33
CA LEU A 38 3.68 7.36 -23.67
C LEU A 38 3.24 8.50 -24.57
N GLY A 39 3.85 9.67 -24.43
CA GLY A 39 3.69 10.84 -25.28
C GLY A 39 4.55 10.78 -26.54
N ASP A 40 5.01 11.94 -27.01
CA ASP A 40 5.90 12.07 -28.15
C ASP A 40 7.29 11.45 -27.86
N GLU A 41 8.06 11.13 -28.89
CA GLU A 41 9.35 10.40 -28.76
C GLU A 41 10.40 11.17 -27.92
N GLY A 42 10.26 12.48 -27.79
CA GLY A 42 11.14 13.32 -26.94
C GLY A 42 10.70 13.42 -25.47
N ASP A 43 9.56 12.85 -25.09
CA ASP A 43 9.05 12.93 -23.73
C ASP A 43 9.90 12.09 -22.77
N VAL A 44 10.41 12.72 -21.72
CA VAL A 44 11.27 12.08 -20.72
C VAL A 44 10.48 11.20 -19.77
N LEU A 45 9.21 11.54 -19.52
CA LEU A 45 8.37 10.86 -18.53
C LEU A 45 7.17 10.15 -19.18
N PRO A 46 6.83 8.93 -18.72
CA PRO A 46 5.57 8.30 -19.12
C PRO A 46 4.38 9.18 -18.69
N LEU A 47 3.32 9.14 -19.48
CA LEU A 47 2.09 9.84 -19.14
C LEU A 47 1.34 9.12 -18.02
N TYR A 48 1.15 7.81 -18.16
CA TYR A 48 0.42 7.01 -17.20
C TYR A 48 0.91 5.55 -17.20
N ILE A 49 0.95 4.93 -16.04
CA ILE A 49 1.22 3.50 -15.86
C ILE A 49 0.04 2.89 -15.11
N GLY A 50 -0.46 1.75 -15.59
CA GLY A 50 -1.55 1.03 -14.94
C GLY A 50 -1.40 -0.48 -15.05
N LYS A 51 -2.00 -1.21 -14.11
CA LYS A 51 -2.02 -2.68 -14.09
C LYS A 51 -3.40 -3.21 -14.49
N SER A 52 -3.43 -4.41 -15.02
CA SER A 52 -4.68 -5.14 -15.24
C SER A 52 -4.46 -6.65 -15.26
N VAL A 53 -5.51 -7.41 -15.04
CA VAL A 53 -5.59 -8.85 -15.36
C VAL A 53 -5.95 -9.11 -16.82
N ASP A 54 -6.47 -8.12 -17.52
CA ASP A 54 -6.68 -8.05 -18.98
C ASP A 54 -6.22 -6.67 -19.46
N ILE A 55 -4.98 -6.59 -19.96
CA ILE A 55 -4.38 -5.33 -20.41
C ILE A 55 -5.23 -4.68 -21.50
N ARG A 56 -5.60 -5.44 -22.54
CA ARG A 56 -6.36 -4.91 -23.68
C ARG A 56 -7.73 -4.39 -23.26
N GLY A 57 -8.47 -5.17 -22.45
CA GLY A 57 -9.76 -4.76 -21.93
C GLY A 57 -9.66 -3.46 -21.12
N ARG A 58 -8.68 -3.35 -20.24
CA ARG A 58 -8.49 -2.17 -19.40
C ARG A 58 -8.09 -0.92 -20.19
N VAL A 59 -7.23 -1.05 -21.20
CA VAL A 59 -6.87 0.07 -22.07
C VAL A 59 -8.09 0.54 -22.87
N MET A 60 -8.92 -0.37 -23.37
CA MET A 60 -10.18 0.00 -24.03
C MET A 60 -11.13 0.76 -23.10
N ASP A 61 -11.16 0.44 -21.81
CA ASP A 61 -11.96 1.20 -20.83
C ASP A 61 -11.45 2.64 -20.69
N HIS A 62 -10.13 2.85 -20.68
CA HIS A 62 -9.56 4.21 -20.72
C HIS A 62 -10.07 5.01 -21.93
N LEU A 63 -10.07 4.38 -23.11
CA LEU A 63 -10.53 5.05 -24.34
C LEU A 63 -12.01 5.46 -24.30
N ARG A 64 -12.81 4.80 -23.47
CA ARG A 64 -14.24 5.08 -23.31
C ARG A 64 -14.55 6.04 -22.16
N THR A 65 -13.51 6.53 -21.47
CA THR A 65 -13.63 7.37 -20.27
C THR A 65 -13.37 8.84 -20.64
N PRO A 66 -14.42 9.69 -20.79
CA PRO A 66 -14.25 11.10 -21.18
C PRO A 66 -13.39 11.92 -20.20
N GLU A 67 -13.38 11.56 -18.93
CA GLU A 67 -12.57 12.21 -17.90
C GLU A 67 -11.07 12.08 -18.17
N GLU A 68 -10.66 11.12 -18.98
CA GLU A 68 -9.27 10.86 -19.36
C GLU A 68 -8.86 11.47 -20.69
N ALA A 69 -9.74 12.30 -21.30
CA ALA A 69 -9.51 12.94 -22.59
C ALA A 69 -8.15 13.66 -22.71
N ARG A 70 -7.64 14.23 -21.61
CA ARG A 70 -6.32 14.90 -21.61
C ARG A 70 -5.18 13.90 -21.75
N LEU A 71 -5.23 12.78 -21.04
CA LEU A 71 -4.28 11.68 -21.14
C LEU A 71 -4.28 11.14 -22.58
N LEU A 72 -5.47 10.80 -23.09
CA LEU A 72 -5.65 10.19 -24.40
C LEU A 72 -5.15 11.07 -25.55
N ARG A 73 -5.39 12.38 -25.49
CA ARG A 73 -4.91 13.34 -26.50
C ARG A 73 -3.38 13.46 -26.54
N GLN A 74 -2.71 13.30 -25.40
CA GLN A 74 -1.26 13.37 -25.32
C GLN A 74 -0.59 12.03 -25.61
N SER A 75 -1.33 10.93 -25.51
CA SER A 75 -0.80 9.61 -25.78
C SER A 75 -0.52 9.39 -27.26
N ARG A 76 0.64 8.80 -27.59
CA ARG A 76 1.05 8.46 -28.96
C ARG A 76 1.33 6.98 -29.09
N ARG A 77 1.78 6.35 -28.00
CA ARG A 77 2.17 4.96 -27.98
C ARG A 77 1.75 4.29 -26.67
N ILE A 78 1.47 3.00 -26.74
CA ILE A 78 1.14 2.17 -25.57
C ILE A 78 2.09 0.98 -25.55
N THR A 79 2.88 0.89 -24.49
CA THR A 79 3.73 -0.29 -24.25
C THR A 79 3.15 -1.15 -23.13
N HIS A 80 3.57 -2.41 -23.07
CA HIS A 80 3.12 -3.30 -22.01
C HIS A 80 4.20 -4.29 -21.59
N VAL A 81 4.05 -4.80 -20.36
CA VAL A 81 4.84 -5.92 -19.82
C VAL A 81 3.87 -6.93 -19.24
N ARG A 82 3.88 -8.15 -19.76
CA ARG A 82 3.04 -9.25 -19.24
C ARG A 82 3.57 -9.74 -17.89
N THR A 83 2.67 -10.16 -17.03
CA THR A 83 2.98 -10.85 -15.76
C THR A 83 2.22 -12.17 -15.69
N ALA A 84 2.64 -13.07 -14.78
CA ALA A 84 1.95 -14.33 -14.59
C ALA A 84 0.53 -14.14 -14.02
N GLY A 85 0.34 -13.09 -13.21
CA GLY A 85 -0.95 -12.78 -12.61
C GLY A 85 -0.99 -11.37 -12.02
N ASP A 86 -1.95 -11.15 -11.13
CA ASP A 86 -2.24 -9.84 -10.56
C ASP A 86 -1.18 -9.39 -9.53
N ILE A 87 -0.56 -10.33 -8.80
CA ILE A 87 0.50 -10.00 -7.84
C ILE A 87 1.67 -9.36 -8.55
N GLY A 88 2.18 -10.03 -9.60
CA GLY A 88 3.26 -9.49 -10.41
C GLY A 88 2.91 -8.17 -11.06
N ALA A 89 1.66 -8.01 -11.55
CA ALA A 89 1.19 -6.76 -12.12
C ALA A 89 1.17 -5.61 -11.10
N GLN A 90 0.68 -5.85 -9.88
CA GLN A 90 0.66 -4.86 -8.80
C GLN A 90 2.08 -4.44 -8.36
N LEU A 91 2.96 -5.42 -8.17
CA LEU A 91 4.35 -5.16 -7.76
C LEU A 91 5.11 -4.37 -8.81
N LEU A 92 4.98 -4.76 -10.07
CA LEU A 92 5.64 -4.09 -11.19
C LEU A 92 5.09 -2.68 -11.42
N GLU A 93 3.76 -2.48 -11.36
CA GLU A 93 3.14 -1.16 -11.43
C GLU A 93 3.69 -0.23 -10.35
N ALA A 94 3.69 -0.68 -9.08
CA ALA A 94 4.18 0.11 -7.97
C ALA A 94 5.66 0.48 -8.13
N GLN A 95 6.49 -0.44 -8.61
CA GLN A 95 7.90 -0.21 -8.89
C GLN A 95 8.09 0.81 -10.01
N LEU A 96 7.41 0.63 -11.15
CA LEU A 96 7.54 1.51 -12.31
C LEU A 96 7.04 2.93 -12.02
N ILE A 97 5.92 3.09 -11.31
CA ILE A 97 5.40 4.42 -10.93
C ILE A 97 6.40 5.15 -10.01
N LYS A 98 7.02 4.45 -9.06
CA LYS A 98 8.04 5.04 -8.17
C LYS A 98 9.32 5.40 -8.89
N ALA A 99 9.71 4.63 -9.89
CA ALA A 99 10.92 4.87 -10.66
C ALA A 99 10.78 6.02 -11.67
N SER A 100 9.62 6.10 -12.37
CA SER A 100 9.45 7.01 -13.50
C SER A 100 8.57 8.22 -13.24
N HIS A 101 7.85 8.28 -12.11
CA HIS A 101 6.99 9.41 -11.73
C HIS A 101 6.02 9.90 -12.82
N PRO A 102 5.14 9.03 -13.38
CA PRO A 102 4.30 9.37 -14.52
C PRO A 102 3.42 10.61 -14.25
N LEU A 103 3.12 11.38 -15.29
CA LEU A 103 2.44 12.68 -15.16
C LEU A 103 1.04 12.54 -14.56
N TYR A 104 0.26 11.54 -14.98
CA TYR A 104 -1.13 11.37 -14.59
C TYR A 104 -1.36 10.43 -13.40
N ASN A 105 -0.35 9.65 -12.96
CA ASN A 105 -0.50 8.87 -11.74
C ASN A 105 -0.46 9.78 -10.52
N ARG A 106 -1.46 9.66 -9.65
CA ARG A 106 -1.55 10.40 -8.38
C ARG A 106 -1.13 9.57 -7.18
N LYS A 107 -1.34 8.25 -7.24
CA LYS A 107 -0.98 7.29 -6.20
C LYS A 107 0.37 6.63 -6.51
N LEU A 108 0.96 5.95 -5.54
CA LEU A 108 2.19 5.14 -5.66
C LEU A 108 3.46 5.90 -6.05
N ARG A 109 3.42 7.23 -6.18
CA ARG A 109 4.57 8.03 -6.68
C ARG A 109 5.74 8.13 -5.72
N ARG A 110 5.54 7.93 -4.44
CA ARG A 110 6.59 8.10 -3.42
C ARG A 110 6.48 7.06 -2.32
N THR A 111 7.60 6.48 -1.93
CA THR A 111 7.72 5.81 -0.65
C THR A 111 7.77 6.88 0.43
N THR A 112 6.73 6.97 1.25
CA THR A 112 6.64 7.96 2.32
C THR A 112 6.96 7.30 3.65
N ARG A 113 7.59 8.04 4.56
CA ARG A 113 7.75 7.60 5.94
C ARG A 113 6.40 7.18 6.49
N GLN A 114 6.37 6.03 7.15
CA GLN A 114 5.19 5.53 7.82
C GLN A 114 5.31 5.77 9.32
N PHE A 115 4.17 5.95 9.95
CA PHE A 115 4.06 6.12 11.40
C PHE A 115 3.19 4.99 11.93
N SER A 116 3.59 4.39 13.03
CA SER A 116 2.86 3.30 13.68
C SER A 116 2.64 3.61 15.16
N LEU A 117 1.60 3.06 15.72
CA LEU A 117 1.46 2.99 17.16
C LEU A 117 2.37 1.87 17.66
N GLN A 118 3.15 2.14 18.69
CA GLN A 118 3.95 1.15 19.40
C GLN A 118 3.41 0.99 20.81
N LEU A 119 3.10 -0.24 21.21
CA LEU A 119 2.72 -0.56 22.57
C LEU A 119 3.93 -1.09 23.34
N HIS A 120 4.34 -0.40 24.38
CA HIS A 120 5.40 -0.85 25.29
C HIS A 120 4.97 -0.63 26.74
N ARG A 121 4.88 -1.71 27.52
CA ARG A 121 4.51 -1.70 28.94
C ARG A 121 3.23 -0.91 29.23
N GLY A 122 2.19 -1.11 28.41
CA GLY A 122 0.89 -0.43 28.57
C GLY A 122 0.83 1.03 28.09
N VAL A 123 1.96 1.58 27.62
CA VAL A 123 2.02 2.95 27.06
C VAL A 123 2.06 2.90 25.54
N VAL A 124 1.26 3.74 24.91
CA VAL A 124 1.24 3.86 23.44
C VAL A 124 2.05 5.08 23.02
N SER A 125 3.00 4.87 22.11
CA SER A 125 3.78 5.94 21.48
C SER A 125 3.62 5.89 19.96
N VAL A 126 3.89 7.01 19.30
CA VAL A 126 3.95 7.07 17.83
C VAL A 126 5.42 7.02 17.42
N VAL A 127 5.76 6.01 16.63
CA VAL A 127 7.12 5.82 16.07
C VAL A 127 7.08 5.94 14.56
N ASN A 128 8.20 6.29 13.94
CA ASN A 128 8.31 6.35 12.48
C ASN A 128 9.17 5.20 11.92
N SER A 129 8.95 4.85 10.66
CA SER A 129 9.63 3.73 9.99
C SER A 129 11.14 3.96 9.77
N ALA A 130 11.67 5.15 10.02
CA ALA A 130 13.11 5.42 9.99
C ALA A 130 13.79 5.11 11.33
N GLU A 131 13.03 5.18 12.44
CA GLU A 131 13.53 4.85 13.79
C GLU A 131 13.36 3.37 14.10
N LEU A 132 12.28 2.77 13.62
CA LEU A 132 11.94 1.38 13.87
C LEU A 132 11.42 0.72 12.60
N ASP A 133 12.18 -0.24 12.07
CA ASP A 133 11.82 -0.96 10.85
C ASP A 133 10.57 -1.82 11.05
N PRO A 134 9.44 -1.49 10.37
CA PRO A 134 8.22 -2.29 10.50
C PRO A 134 8.36 -3.73 10.03
N ALA A 135 9.34 -4.03 9.17
CA ALA A 135 9.59 -5.41 8.73
C ALA A 135 10.19 -6.30 9.82
N ARG A 136 10.76 -5.71 10.88
CA ARG A 136 11.46 -6.43 11.95
C ARG A 136 10.83 -6.28 13.32
N ALA A 137 9.94 -5.30 13.48
CA ALA A 137 9.33 -5.01 14.77
C ALA A 137 7.98 -5.71 14.93
N SER A 138 7.80 -6.45 16.01
CA SER A 138 6.57 -7.19 16.33
C SER A 138 5.54 -6.42 17.15
N THR A 139 5.86 -5.20 17.59
CA THR A 139 5.03 -4.40 18.52
C THR A 139 4.45 -3.15 17.88
N LEU A 140 4.29 -3.16 16.56
CA LEU A 140 3.77 -2.03 15.78
C LEU A 140 2.34 -2.28 15.33
N TYR A 141 1.52 -1.24 15.40
CA TYR A 141 0.10 -1.31 15.05
C TYR A 141 -0.30 -0.17 14.11
N GLY A 142 -0.84 -0.56 12.95
CA GLY A 142 -1.26 0.34 11.90
C GLY A 142 -0.11 1.04 11.16
N LEU A 143 -0.35 1.40 9.91
CA LEU A 143 0.56 2.15 9.07
C LEU A 143 -0.12 3.46 8.65
N HIS A 144 0.35 4.57 9.20
CA HIS A 144 -0.24 5.89 9.03
C HIS A 144 0.69 6.82 8.26
N SER A 145 0.12 7.77 7.52
CA SER A 145 0.88 8.72 6.69
C SER A 145 1.51 9.89 7.48
N SER A 146 1.14 10.05 8.75
CA SER A 146 1.66 11.12 9.61
C SER A 146 1.45 10.80 11.09
N PRO A 147 2.21 11.44 12.02
CA PRO A 147 1.97 11.31 13.45
C PRO A 147 0.54 11.72 13.84
N ARG A 148 0.02 12.77 13.21
CA ARG A 148 -1.35 13.24 13.45
C ARG A 148 -2.39 12.18 13.05
N ALA A 149 -2.19 11.48 11.93
CA ALA A 149 -3.06 10.40 11.50
C ALA A 149 -3.01 9.20 12.46
N ALA A 150 -1.82 8.84 12.98
CA ALA A 150 -1.64 7.81 13.99
C ALA A 150 -2.36 8.17 15.30
N MET A 151 -2.18 9.39 15.81
CA MET A 151 -2.88 9.87 17.00
C MET A 151 -4.38 9.95 16.82
N SER A 152 -4.88 10.34 15.63
CA SER A 152 -6.31 10.33 15.34
C SER A 152 -6.88 8.92 15.31
N ALA A 153 -6.11 7.94 14.82
CA ALA A 153 -6.49 6.53 14.87
C ALA A 153 -6.54 6.03 16.32
N LEU A 154 -5.54 6.36 17.16
CA LEU A 154 -5.53 5.99 18.58
C LEU A 154 -6.72 6.58 19.32
N ARG A 155 -7.09 7.85 19.07
CA ARG A 155 -8.28 8.48 19.67
C ARG A 155 -9.55 7.74 19.29
N ARG A 156 -9.77 7.42 18.00
CA ARG A 156 -10.93 6.63 17.57
C ARG A 156 -10.99 5.27 18.27
N ILE A 157 -9.87 4.55 18.32
CA ILE A 157 -9.77 3.27 19.04
C ILE A 157 -10.17 3.46 20.51
N ALA A 158 -9.67 4.51 21.15
CA ALA A 158 -9.98 4.78 22.55
C ALA A 158 -11.45 5.14 22.78
N ASP A 159 -12.06 5.86 21.84
CA ASP A 159 -13.49 6.22 21.88
C ASP A 159 -14.38 5.00 21.69
N ASP A 160 -14.13 4.23 20.64
CA ASP A 160 -14.91 3.05 20.27
C ASP A 160 -14.87 1.95 21.36
N HIS A 161 -13.74 1.85 22.08
CA HIS A 161 -13.51 0.80 23.07
C HIS A 161 -13.43 1.32 24.51
N ARG A 162 -13.88 2.54 24.78
CA ARG A 162 -13.94 3.16 26.12
C ARG A 162 -12.61 3.10 26.87
N LEU A 163 -11.47 3.26 26.15
CA LEU A 163 -10.16 3.29 26.75
C LEU A 163 -9.87 4.67 27.39
N CYS A 164 -9.00 4.67 28.39
CA CYS A 164 -8.66 5.87 29.13
C CYS A 164 -7.58 6.70 28.41
N TYR A 165 -7.88 7.91 27.99
CA TYR A 165 -6.93 8.83 27.33
C TYR A 165 -5.68 9.11 28.16
N THR A 166 -5.84 9.25 29.48
CA THR A 166 -4.71 9.50 30.38
C THR A 166 -3.72 8.34 30.38
N LEU A 167 -4.20 7.09 30.46
CA LEU A 167 -3.32 5.91 30.42
C LEU A 167 -2.68 5.70 29.06
N LEU A 168 -3.37 6.10 27.99
CA LEU A 168 -2.82 6.05 26.63
C LEU A 168 -1.84 7.19 26.32
N GLY A 169 -1.63 8.14 27.23
CA GLY A 169 -0.77 9.30 27.00
C GLY A 169 -1.36 10.34 26.04
N ILE A 170 -2.66 10.26 25.72
CA ILE A 170 -3.35 11.21 24.82
C ILE A 170 -3.58 12.54 25.50
N GLU A 171 -3.85 12.52 26.82
CA GLU A 171 -4.02 13.71 27.65
C GLU A 171 -3.28 13.56 28.98
N ARG A 172 -2.92 14.67 29.57
CA ARG A 172 -2.33 14.69 30.90
C ARG A 172 -3.44 14.54 31.96
N GLY A 173 -3.20 13.74 32.99
CA GLY A 173 -4.10 13.54 34.11
C GLY A 173 -3.37 13.57 35.46
N THR A 174 -4.11 13.81 36.52
CA THR A 174 -3.59 13.71 37.89
C THR A 174 -3.80 12.29 38.38
N PRO A 175 -2.77 11.59 38.91
CA PRO A 175 -2.93 10.25 39.46
C PRO A 175 -4.03 10.17 40.51
N GLY A 176 -4.86 9.12 40.43
CA GLY A 176 -5.95 8.89 41.41
C GLY A 176 -7.18 9.80 41.26
N ARG A 177 -7.16 10.76 40.32
CA ARG A 177 -8.33 11.59 40.01
C ARG A 177 -8.98 11.18 38.71
N PRO A 178 -10.32 11.22 38.60
CA PRO A 178 -11.01 10.94 37.33
C PRO A 178 -10.64 12.01 36.31
N CYS A 179 -10.27 11.57 35.10
CA CYS A 179 -10.11 12.46 33.94
C CYS A 179 -11.48 12.96 33.45
N PHE A 180 -11.49 13.97 32.57
CA PHE A 180 -12.74 14.53 32.03
C PHE A 180 -13.65 13.47 31.41
N ARG A 181 -13.07 12.56 30.64
CA ARG A 181 -13.81 11.45 29.99
C ARG A 181 -14.41 10.46 30.99
N ALA A 182 -13.73 10.20 32.13
CA ALA A 182 -14.26 9.36 33.21
C ALA A 182 -15.46 10.01 33.85
N MET A 183 -15.41 11.32 34.11
CA MET A 183 -16.54 12.08 34.64
C MET A 183 -17.76 12.05 33.73
N LEU A 184 -17.53 12.07 32.39
CA LEU A 184 -18.58 11.93 31.37
C LEU A 184 -18.97 10.47 31.07
N ARG A 185 -18.43 9.49 31.77
CA ARG A 185 -18.63 8.03 31.54
C ARG A 185 -18.26 7.57 30.11
N GLN A 186 -17.37 8.28 29.46
CA GLN A 186 -16.88 7.95 28.11
C GLN A 186 -15.71 6.97 28.11
N CYS A 187 -15.18 6.59 29.25
CA CYS A 187 -14.20 5.54 29.44
C CYS A 187 -14.52 4.71 30.68
N ALA A 188 -13.84 3.58 30.86
CA ALA A 188 -14.06 2.69 32.00
C ALA A 188 -13.40 3.16 33.30
N GLY A 189 -12.71 4.32 33.31
CA GLY A 189 -12.22 4.97 34.53
C GLY A 189 -10.91 4.41 35.08
N ALA A 190 -10.09 3.77 34.28
CA ALA A 190 -8.84 3.16 34.75
C ALA A 190 -7.84 4.14 35.39
N CYS A 191 -7.94 5.45 35.11
CA CYS A 191 -7.08 6.48 35.73
C CYS A 191 -7.37 6.73 37.20
N HIS A 192 -8.55 6.35 37.72
CA HIS A 192 -8.97 6.55 39.09
C HIS A 192 -9.48 5.28 39.81
N GLY A 193 -9.21 4.09 39.22
CA GLY A 193 -9.56 2.81 39.82
C GLY A 193 -10.95 2.25 39.45
N GLY A 194 -11.69 2.87 38.55
CA GLY A 194 -12.95 2.33 38.03
C GLY A 194 -12.77 1.05 37.20
N GLU A 195 -11.59 0.83 36.74
CA GLU A 195 -11.10 -0.38 36.05
C GLU A 195 -9.64 -0.62 36.44
N SER A 196 -9.19 -1.84 36.55
CA SER A 196 -7.77 -2.14 36.76
C SER A 196 -6.93 -1.79 35.55
N ARG A 197 -5.65 -1.44 35.78
CA ARG A 197 -4.71 -1.21 34.64
C ARG A 197 -4.52 -2.43 33.80
N GLY A 198 -4.57 -3.64 34.37
CA GLY A 198 -4.45 -4.90 33.65
C GLY A 198 -5.61 -5.14 32.68
N GLU A 199 -6.85 -4.94 33.13
CA GLU A 199 -8.04 -5.05 32.28
C GLU A 199 -8.02 -4.03 31.13
N HIS A 200 -7.62 -2.78 31.43
CA HIS A 200 -7.47 -1.75 30.41
C HIS A 200 -6.41 -2.13 29.36
N GLU A 201 -5.23 -2.61 29.80
CA GLU A 201 -4.15 -3.02 28.91
C GLU A 201 -4.53 -4.24 28.05
N GLU A 202 -5.20 -5.21 28.64
CA GLU A 202 -5.68 -6.39 27.93
C GLU A 202 -6.72 -6.02 26.84
N ARG A 203 -7.65 -5.11 27.17
CA ARG A 203 -8.61 -4.61 26.20
C ARG A 203 -7.93 -3.82 25.08
N LEU A 204 -6.94 -2.98 25.42
CA LEU A 204 -6.14 -2.27 24.42
C LEU A 204 -5.40 -3.24 23.51
N ARG A 205 -4.73 -4.25 24.06
CA ARG A 205 -3.98 -5.25 23.29
C ARG A 205 -4.88 -5.99 22.30
N ARG A 206 -6.03 -6.48 22.77
CA ARG A 206 -7.02 -7.18 21.93
C ARG A 206 -7.49 -6.34 20.74
N VAL A 207 -7.76 -5.06 20.95
CA VAL A 207 -8.21 -4.15 19.89
C VAL A 207 -7.09 -3.81 18.90
N LEU A 208 -5.85 -3.80 19.35
CA LEU A 208 -4.69 -3.54 18.51
C LEU A 208 -4.27 -4.76 17.67
N GLU A 209 -4.58 -5.99 18.07
CA GLU A 209 -4.19 -7.23 17.37
C GLU A 209 -4.60 -7.22 15.89
N ASP A 210 -5.83 -6.83 15.58
CA ASP A 210 -6.32 -6.74 14.19
C ASP A 210 -5.57 -5.69 13.34
N ARG A 211 -4.77 -4.86 13.96
CA ARG A 211 -4.01 -3.77 13.34
C ARG A 211 -2.51 -4.00 13.38
N GLN A 212 -2.09 -5.17 13.86
CA GLN A 212 -0.68 -5.49 13.99
C GLN A 212 0.01 -5.45 12.64
N VAL A 213 1.14 -4.75 12.58
CA VAL A 213 2.05 -4.82 11.43
C VAL A 213 2.86 -6.09 11.58
N VAL A 214 2.66 -7.02 10.65
CA VAL A 214 3.32 -8.31 10.70
C VAL A 214 4.79 -8.14 10.31
N ALA A 215 5.72 -8.52 11.20
CA ALA A 215 7.13 -8.58 10.88
C ALA A 215 7.40 -9.58 9.76
N TRP A 216 8.52 -9.43 9.05
CA TRP A 216 8.90 -10.38 7.99
C TRP A 216 9.12 -11.78 8.57
N PRO A 217 8.39 -12.81 8.10
CA PRO A 217 8.39 -14.12 8.76
C PRO A 217 9.54 -15.02 8.35
N PHE A 218 10.46 -14.57 7.49
CA PHE A 218 11.56 -15.38 6.98
C PHE A 218 12.91 -14.79 7.37
N ALA A 219 13.92 -15.66 7.50
CA ALA A 219 15.29 -15.23 7.82
C ALA A 219 15.96 -14.41 6.70
N GLY A 220 15.50 -14.56 5.44
CA GLY A 220 16.12 -13.93 4.29
C GLY A 220 15.11 -13.64 3.17
N ALA A 221 15.61 -13.53 1.94
CA ALA A 221 14.78 -13.37 0.78
C ALA A 221 14.02 -14.66 0.45
N VAL A 222 12.82 -14.50 -0.11
CA VAL A 222 12.03 -15.61 -0.65
C VAL A 222 11.60 -15.33 -2.08
N ALA A 223 11.34 -16.39 -2.83
CA ALA A 223 10.66 -16.31 -4.12
C ALA A 223 9.19 -16.76 -3.94
N LEU A 224 8.25 -15.85 -4.16
CA LEU A 224 6.83 -16.11 -4.23
C LEU A 224 6.50 -16.57 -5.66
N GLU A 225 6.02 -17.81 -5.80
CA GLU A 225 5.63 -18.35 -7.10
C GLU A 225 4.20 -17.92 -7.45
N GLU A 226 4.04 -17.25 -8.60
CA GLU A 226 2.76 -16.95 -9.21
C GLU A 226 2.62 -17.69 -10.53
N ARG A 227 1.49 -18.38 -10.73
CA ARG A 227 1.17 -19.15 -11.93
C ARG A 227 -0.01 -18.55 -12.65
N GLY A 228 0.20 -18.15 -13.90
CA GLY A 228 -0.84 -17.80 -14.85
C GLY A 228 -1.17 -18.94 -15.81
N ALA A 229 -1.98 -18.66 -16.81
CA ALA A 229 -2.43 -19.66 -17.80
C ALA A 229 -1.25 -20.20 -18.65
N ASP A 230 -0.34 -19.33 -19.06
CA ASP A 230 0.76 -19.62 -19.99
C ASP A 230 2.13 -19.12 -19.47
N MET A 231 2.16 -18.57 -18.25
CA MET A 231 3.35 -17.98 -17.66
C MET A 231 3.46 -18.32 -16.19
N ARG A 232 4.70 -18.51 -15.74
CA ARG A 232 5.07 -18.63 -14.34
C ARG A 232 6.10 -17.57 -14.00
N GLN A 233 5.94 -16.92 -12.86
CA GLN A 233 6.91 -15.98 -12.32
C GLN A 233 7.24 -16.29 -10.86
N TYR A 234 8.45 -15.90 -10.48
CA TYR A 234 8.98 -15.93 -9.14
C TYR A 234 9.27 -14.50 -8.72
N HIS A 235 8.48 -13.97 -7.80
CA HIS A 235 8.66 -12.62 -7.26
C HIS A 235 9.60 -12.68 -6.07
N VAL A 236 10.76 -12.07 -6.19
CA VAL A 236 11.76 -12.06 -5.12
C VAL A 236 11.42 -10.94 -4.14
N VAL A 237 11.24 -11.32 -2.89
CA VAL A 237 10.81 -10.45 -1.80
C VAL A 237 11.73 -10.64 -0.60
N ARG A 238 12.07 -9.55 0.07
CA ARG A 238 12.79 -9.55 1.35
C ARG A 238 12.33 -8.37 2.19
N ASP A 239 12.11 -8.59 3.48
CA ASP A 239 11.68 -7.56 4.43
C ASP A 239 10.47 -6.73 3.89
N TRP A 240 9.49 -7.43 3.30
CA TRP A 240 8.31 -6.86 2.63
C TRP A 240 8.60 -5.98 1.41
N GLN A 241 9.82 -6.02 0.88
CA GLN A 241 10.22 -5.25 -0.29
C GLN A 241 10.33 -6.16 -1.52
N TYR A 242 9.79 -5.69 -2.62
CA TYR A 242 9.90 -6.34 -3.92
C TYR A 242 11.25 -6.01 -4.56
N LEU A 243 12.03 -7.04 -4.87
CA LEU A 243 13.37 -6.92 -5.45
C LEU A 243 13.38 -7.18 -6.95
N GLY A 244 12.37 -7.83 -7.49
CA GLY A 244 12.25 -8.15 -8.91
C GLY A 244 11.54 -9.47 -9.17
N SER A 245 11.30 -9.79 -10.45
CA SER A 245 10.68 -11.04 -10.87
C SER A 245 11.51 -11.76 -11.93
N ALA A 246 11.41 -13.08 -11.94
CA ALA A 246 12.02 -13.94 -12.95
C ALA A 246 11.06 -15.06 -13.37
N THR A 247 11.25 -15.63 -14.56
CA THR A 247 10.43 -16.74 -15.07
C THR A 247 10.93 -18.10 -14.59
N THR A 248 12.14 -18.17 -14.04
CA THR A 248 12.71 -19.38 -13.47
C THR A 248 13.26 -19.15 -12.07
N LEU A 249 13.23 -20.20 -11.23
CA LEU A 249 13.78 -20.12 -9.88
C LEU A 249 15.29 -19.85 -9.89
N THR A 250 16.02 -20.40 -10.87
CA THR A 250 17.46 -20.17 -11.04
C THR A 250 17.75 -18.69 -11.31
N ALA A 251 16.96 -18.03 -12.16
CA ALA A 251 17.11 -16.60 -12.40
C ALA A 251 16.69 -15.77 -11.18
N ALA A 252 15.63 -16.17 -10.47
CA ALA A 252 15.19 -15.51 -9.23
C ALA A 252 16.31 -15.53 -8.15
N ARG A 253 17.05 -16.62 -8.02
CA ARG A 253 18.20 -16.72 -7.10
C ARG A 253 19.36 -15.77 -7.41
N ARG A 254 19.38 -15.18 -8.61
CA ARG A 254 20.41 -14.20 -9.02
C ARG A 254 19.98 -12.76 -8.80
N ILE A 255 18.69 -12.52 -8.54
CA ILE A 255 18.20 -11.18 -8.26
C ILE A 255 18.82 -10.71 -6.95
N ARG A 256 19.54 -9.60 -7.00
CA ARG A 256 20.11 -8.91 -5.87
C ARG A 256 19.49 -7.51 -5.86
N GLY A 257 18.93 -7.11 -4.75
CA GLY A 257 18.40 -5.78 -4.55
C GLY A 257 18.86 -5.26 -3.20
N GLN A 258 19.07 -3.96 -3.10
CA GLN A 258 19.25 -3.33 -1.81
C GLN A 258 17.89 -3.20 -1.14
N VAL A 259 17.79 -3.66 0.10
CA VAL A 259 16.64 -3.42 0.95
C VAL A 259 16.70 -1.94 1.35
N GLY A 260 15.77 -1.15 0.83
CA GLY A 260 15.65 0.28 1.11
C GLY A 260 14.77 0.54 2.34
N GLN A 261 14.10 1.69 2.35
CA GLN A 261 13.10 1.99 3.37
C GLN A 261 11.87 1.09 3.22
N PHE A 262 11.21 0.79 4.33
CA PHE A 262 9.96 0.02 4.34
C PHE A 262 8.94 0.60 3.37
N ASP A 263 8.47 -0.26 2.45
CA ASP A 263 7.51 0.09 1.42
C ASP A 263 6.10 -0.40 1.80
N ARG A 264 5.26 0.52 2.24
CA ARG A 264 3.87 0.22 2.61
C ARG A 264 3.04 -0.37 1.47
N ASP A 265 3.30 0.04 0.24
CA ASP A 265 2.51 -0.43 -0.91
C ASP A 265 2.89 -1.87 -1.21
N ALA A 266 4.19 -2.20 -1.25
CA ALA A 266 4.67 -3.56 -1.38
C ALA A 266 4.18 -4.45 -0.21
N TYR A 267 4.25 -3.95 1.04
CA TYR A 267 3.70 -4.66 2.21
C TYR A 267 2.23 -5.05 2.02
N ARG A 268 1.38 -4.10 1.60
CA ARG A 268 -0.05 -4.35 1.39
C ARG A 268 -0.33 -5.34 0.27
N ILE A 269 0.44 -5.28 -0.82
CA ILE A 269 0.32 -6.22 -1.92
C ILE A 269 0.72 -7.63 -1.48
N LEU A 270 1.79 -7.74 -0.70
CA LEU A 270 2.42 -9.01 -0.34
C LEU A 270 1.82 -9.70 0.89
N GLN A 271 1.15 -8.95 1.78
CA GLN A 271 0.67 -9.49 3.05
C GLN A 271 -0.19 -10.74 2.86
N THR A 272 -1.23 -10.67 2.05
CA THR A 272 -2.11 -11.82 1.78
C THR A 272 -1.41 -12.95 1.03
N PRO A 273 -0.67 -12.71 -0.08
CA PRO A 273 0.04 -13.77 -0.77
C PRO A 273 1.10 -14.49 0.06
N VAL A 274 1.77 -13.77 0.97
CA VAL A 274 2.84 -14.34 1.80
C VAL A 274 2.29 -15.09 3.01
N LEU A 275 1.25 -14.55 3.66
CA LEU A 275 0.72 -15.10 4.92
C LEU A 275 -0.46 -16.07 4.70
N GLY A 276 -1.16 -15.97 3.59
CA GLY A 276 -2.40 -16.71 3.33
C GLY A 276 -2.23 -18.17 2.91
N GLY A 277 -1.00 -18.65 2.70
CA GLY A 277 -0.72 -20.06 2.39
C GLY A 277 -1.15 -20.54 1.00
N LEU A 278 -1.69 -19.67 0.16
CA LEU A 278 -2.20 -20.04 -1.18
C LEU A 278 -1.09 -20.10 -2.25
N HIS A 279 0.05 -19.50 -2.00
CA HIS A 279 1.16 -19.43 -2.94
C HIS A 279 2.37 -20.22 -2.43
N ARG A 280 3.07 -20.85 -3.35
CA ARG A 280 4.33 -21.52 -3.02
C ARG A 280 5.41 -20.46 -2.74
N ILE A 281 5.98 -20.52 -1.58
CA ILE A 281 7.10 -19.69 -1.15
C ILE A 281 8.36 -20.54 -1.07
N VAL A 282 9.40 -20.10 -1.76
CA VAL A 282 10.69 -20.79 -1.80
C VAL A 282 11.75 -19.91 -1.14
N PRO A 283 12.32 -20.31 0.01
CA PRO A 283 13.45 -19.61 0.59
C PRO A 283 14.61 -19.53 -0.40
N LEU A 284 15.22 -18.36 -0.49
CA LEU A 284 16.43 -18.16 -1.29
C LEU A 284 17.62 -18.14 -0.34
N ALA A 285 18.65 -18.91 -0.67
CA ALA A 285 19.88 -18.89 0.10
C ALA A 285 20.47 -17.46 0.12
N ALA A 286 21.01 -17.06 1.28
CA ALA A 286 21.63 -15.77 1.52
C ALA A 286 22.82 -15.53 0.58
#